data_3abb3c67ec0b855599a8b2a6336ae892
#
_entry.id   3abb3c67ec0b855599a8b2a6336ae892
#
_cell.length_a   1.000
_cell.length_b   1.000
_cell.length_c   1.000
_cell.angle_alpha   90.00
_cell.angle_beta   90.00
_cell.angle_gamma   90.00
#
_symmetry.space_group_name_H-M   'P 1'
#
loop_
_entity.id
_entity.type
_entity.pdbx_description
1 polymer ?
#
loop_
_entity_poly.entity_id
_entity_poly.type
_entity_poly.pdbx_seq_one_letter_code
_entity_poly.pdbx_strand_id
1 'polypeptide(L)'
;VREITLLGQNVNAYENNGFRLSDLILSIEKLSDIKRIRYTTSHPKDMTNDLIEVYKCSNKLMPLVHLPVQSGSNKILKLMNRNHSIENYLETFNKLKEINSKIEFSSDFIIAYPGEDNQDFEDTLNLIKKVKFINSYSYVFSPRPGTVSANLNLIDTKTSFKRLERIQNELFLNQIQKNKSLENSVVEVLVENFTEDK
;
A
#
# COMPACT_ATOMS: atom_id res chain seq x y z
N VAL A 1 -0.42 26.27 4.45
CA VAL A 1 -0.50 24.82 4.17
C VAL A 1 -0.01 24.09 5.41
N ARG A 2 -0.73 23.06 5.86
CA ARG A 2 -0.40 22.28 7.07
C ARG A 2 -0.01 20.82 6.73
N GLU A 3 -0.52 20.29 5.64
CA GLU A 3 -0.23 18.95 5.15
C GLU A 3 0.27 19.02 3.71
N ILE A 4 1.27 18.21 3.38
CA ILE A 4 1.82 18.03 2.03
C ILE A 4 1.73 16.55 1.68
N THR A 5 1.20 16.26 0.49
CA THR A 5 1.25 14.92 -0.10
C THR A 5 2.16 14.94 -1.33
N LEU A 6 3.24 14.18 -1.29
CA LEU A 6 4.16 14.01 -2.41
C LEU A 6 3.58 12.98 -3.38
N LEU A 7 3.44 13.36 -4.64
CA LEU A 7 2.81 12.55 -5.68
C LEU A 7 3.78 12.27 -6.83
N GLY A 8 3.67 11.09 -7.42
CA GLY A 8 4.41 10.70 -8.62
C GLY A 8 3.87 9.37 -9.14
N GLN A 9 4.40 8.86 -10.25
CA GLN A 9 4.05 7.51 -10.74
C GLN A 9 4.71 6.40 -9.91
N ASN A 10 5.92 6.66 -9.42
CA ASN A 10 6.67 5.84 -8.48
C ASN A 10 7.48 6.79 -7.60
N VAL A 11 6.82 7.34 -6.58
CA VAL A 11 7.38 8.46 -5.80
C VAL A 11 8.61 8.05 -4.99
N ASN A 12 8.68 6.80 -4.52
CA ASN A 12 9.83 6.33 -3.75
C ASN A 12 11.07 6.01 -4.60
N ALA A 13 10.95 6.05 -5.93
CA ALA A 13 12.10 6.05 -6.84
C ALA A 13 12.60 7.47 -7.19
N TYR A 14 12.06 8.52 -6.54
CA TYR A 14 12.53 9.89 -6.78
C TYR A 14 14.01 10.03 -6.45
N GLU A 15 14.75 10.49 -7.43
CA GLU A 15 16.17 10.85 -7.31
C GLU A 15 16.51 12.01 -8.27
N ASN A 16 17.26 12.98 -7.78
CA ASN A 16 17.82 14.05 -8.58
C ASN A 16 19.24 14.37 -8.08
N ASN A 17 20.26 14.01 -8.85
CA ASN A 17 21.68 14.21 -8.52
C ASN A 17 22.05 13.68 -7.13
N GLY A 18 21.61 12.48 -6.78
CA GLY A 18 21.83 11.86 -5.49
C GLY A 18 20.92 12.33 -4.35
N PHE A 19 20.06 13.33 -4.61
CA PHE A 19 19.04 13.79 -3.67
C PHE A 19 17.77 12.95 -3.83
N ARG A 20 17.43 12.17 -2.82
CA ARG A 20 16.36 11.18 -2.83
C ARG A 20 15.09 11.65 -2.13
N LEU A 21 14.04 10.81 -2.18
CA LEU A 21 12.79 11.07 -1.46
C LEU A 21 13.02 11.23 0.06
N SER A 22 13.90 10.44 0.64
CA SER A 22 14.32 10.56 2.04
C SER A 22 14.83 11.97 2.38
N ASP A 23 15.72 12.52 1.55
CA ASP A 23 16.27 13.86 1.72
C ASP A 23 15.21 14.95 1.55
N LEU A 24 14.31 14.75 0.58
CA LEU A 24 13.18 15.66 0.35
C LEU A 24 12.27 15.72 1.58
N ILE A 25 11.89 14.56 2.14
CA ILE A 25 11.05 14.48 3.34
C ILE A 25 11.73 15.18 4.51
N LEU A 26 13.02 14.91 4.76
CA LEU A 26 13.80 15.55 5.82
C LEU A 26 13.96 17.05 5.61
N SER A 27 13.99 17.53 4.36
CA SER A 27 14.01 18.95 4.06
C SER A 27 12.67 19.62 4.36
N ILE A 28 11.55 18.97 4.02
CA ILE A 28 10.20 19.44 4.34
C ILE A 28 9.95 19.41 5.87
N GLU A 29 10.50 18.43 6.56
CA GLU A 29 10.42 18.32 8.04
C GLU A 29 10.86 19.61 8.75
N LYS A 30 11.84 20.35 8.20
CA LYS A 30 12.37 21.60 8.77
C LYS A 30 11.39 22.77 8.64
N LEU A 31 10.38 22.70 7.80
CA LEU A 31 9.41 23.77 7.60
C LEU A 31 8.43 23.82 8.77
N SER A 32 8.42 24.93 9.54
CA SER A 32 7.63 25.06 10.78
C SER A 32 6.12 24.94 10.57
N ASP A 33 5.63 25.40 9.42
CA ASP A 33 4.19 25.44 9.09
C ASP A 33 3.60 24.11 8.68
N ILE A 34 4.45 23.20 8.19
CA ILE A 34 4.02 21.85 7.81
C ILE A 34 3.95 20.98 9.06
N LYS A 35 2.81 20.32 9.24
CA LYS A 35 2.53 19.41 10.36
C LYS A 35 2.47 17.95 9.94
N ARG A 36 2.16 17.68 8.66
CA ARG A 36 2.03 16.33 8.13
C ARG A 36 2.66 16.23 6.75
N ILE A 37 3.36 15.13 6.53
CA ILE A 37 3.93 14.76 5.24
C ILE A 37 3.37 13.38 4.89
N ARG A 38 2.90 13.25 3.66
CA ARG A 38 2.48 11.98 3.06
C ARG A 38 3.16 11.79 1.72
N TYR A 39 3.30 10.57 1.32
CA TYR A 39 3.60 10.23 -0.07
C TYR A 39 2.79 9.00 -0.48
N THR A 40 2.54 8.86 -1.78
CA THR A 40 1.74 7.77 -2.33
C THR A 40 2.30 7.32 -3.68
N THR A 41 1.75 6.23 -4.23
CA THR A 41 2.20 5.66 -5.51
C THR A 41 3.63 5.12 -5.43
N SER A 42 3.86 4.25 -4.43
CA SER A 42 5.16 3.62 -4.18
C SER A 42 5.27 2.25 -4.85
N HIS A 43 6.50 1.79 -5.06
CA HIS A 43 6.78 0.42 -5.52
C HIS A 43 7.62 -0.32 -4.46
N PRO A 44 7.32 -1.59 -4.12
CA PRO A 44 8.02 -2.33 -3.08
C PRO A 44 9.54 -2.42 -3.27
N LYS A 45 10.02 -2.56 -4.52
CA LYS A 45 11.46 -2.65 -4.82
C LYS A 45 12.24 -1.36 -4.51
N ASP A 46 11.57 -0.21 -4.50
CA ASP A 46 12.19 1.09 -4.32
C ASP A 46 12.03 1.61 -2.88
N MET A 47 11.65 0.71 -1.95
CA MET A 47 11.59 1.01 -0.52
C MET A 47 12.99 0.82 0.09
N THR A 48 13.81 1.86 -0.07
CA THR A 48 15.23 1.86 0.33
C THR A 48 15.41 2.01 1.83
N ASN A 49 16.56 1.57 2.38
CA ASN A 49 16.82 1.65 3.81
C ASN A 49 16.84 3.10 4.31
N ASP A 50 17.36 4.06 3.54
CA ASP A 50 17.33 5.48 3.87
C ASP A 50 15.90 6.01 4.03
N LEU A 51 14.98 5.60 3.14
CA LEU A 51 13.56 5.97 3.24
C LEU A 51 12.88 5.31 4.45
N ILE A 52 13.23 4.06 4.76
CA ILE A 52 12.75 3.34 5.95
C ILE A 52 13.21 4.06 7.24
N GLU A 53 14.47 4.48 7.31
CA GLU A 53 15.02 5.20 8.47
C GLU A 53 14.33 6.56 8.69
N VAL A 54 13.79 7.22 7.67
CA VAL A 54 13.04 8.47 7.85
C VAL A 54 11.83 8.28 8.77
N TYR A 55 11.17 7.12 8.75
CA TYR A 55 10.06 6.82 9.67
C TYR A 55 10.49 6.75 11.16
N LYS A 56 11.78 6.57 11.43
CA LYS A 56 12.34 6.65 12.77
C LYS A 56 12.64 8.08 13.21
N CYS A 57 13.05 8.92 12.26
CA CYS A 57 13.57 10.26 12.54
C CYS A 57 12.50 11.35 12.41
N SER A 58 11.50 11.18 11.54
CA SER A 58 10.49 12.19 11.25
C SER A 58 9.31 12.09 12.20
N ASN A 59 8.93 13.24 12.76
CA ASN A 59 7.69 13.39 13.54
C ASN A 59 6.49 13.84 12.69
N LYS A 60 6.74 14.23 11.43
CA LYS A 60 5.70 14.75 10.52
C LYS A 60 5.31 13.74 9.44
N LEU A 61 6.17 12.76 9.14
CA LEU A 61 5.84 11.72 8.20
C LEU A 61 4.74 10.81 8.78
N MET A 62 3.60 10.76 8.10
CA MET A 62 2.45 9.99 8.58
C MET A 62 2.73 8.50 8.57
N PRO A 63 2.34 7.78 9.65
CA PRO A 63 2.60 6.34 9.79
C PRO A 63 1.60 5.50 8.98
N LEU A 64 1.43 5.82 7.71
CA LEU A 64 0.65 5.06 6.75
C LEU A 64 1.47 4.90 5.46
N VAL A 65 1.84 3.68 5.15
CA VAL A 65 2.61 3.34 3.95
C VAL A 65 1.69 2.72 2.92
N HIS A 66 1.43 3.43 1.81
CA HIS A 66 0.77 2.85 0.65
C HIS A 66 1.80 2.13 -0.21
N LEU A 67 1.78 0.80 -0.19
CA LEU A 67 2.76 -0.05 -0.86
C LEU A 67 2.05 -1.16 -1.65
N PRO A 68 1.66 -0.91 -2.91
CA PRO A 68 0.90 -1.84 -3.73
C PRO A 68 1.65 -3.13 -4.00
N VAL A 69 1.17 -4.24 -3.43
CA VAL A 69 1.77 -5.58 -3.64
C VAL A 69 1.20 -6.29 -4.86
N GLN A 70 -0.05 -6.04 -5.18
CA GLN A 70 -0.86 -6.58 -6.28
C GLN A 70 -1.32 -8.03 -6.09
N SER A 71 -0.48 -8.95 -5.61
CA SER A 71 -0.80 -10.36 -5.35
C SER A 71 0.08 -10.90 -4.22
N GLY A 72 -0.41 -11.90 -3.51
CA GLY A 72 0.36 -12.66 -2.51
C GLY A 72 1.12 -13.86 -3.07
N SER A 73 1.02 -14.11 -4.38
CA SER A 73 1.71 -15.21 -5.06
C SER A 73 2.90 -14.73 -5.87
N ASN A 74 4.09 -15.28 -5.61
CA ASN A 74 5.29 -15.01 -6.41
C ASN A 74 5.12 -15.41 -7.89
N LYS A 75 4.36 -16.47 -8.17
CA LYS A 75 4.00 -16.89 -9.53
C LYS A 75 3.22 -15.79 -10.25
N ILE A 76 2.20 -15.24 -9.62
CA ILE A 76 1.35 -14.17 -10.19
C ILE A 76 2.13 -12.87 -10.31
N LEU A 77 2.94 -12.49 -9.32
CA LEU A 77 3.81 -11.32 -9.39
C LEU A 77 4.76 -11.41 -10.60
N LYS A 78 5.34 -12.58 -10.87
CA LYS A 78 6.18 -12.81 -12.05
C LYS A 78 5.40 -12.66 -13.36
N LEU A 79 4.18 -13.20 -13.43
CA LEU A 79 3.29 -13.05 -14.59
C LEU A 79 2.87 -11.59 -14.83
N MET A 80 2.72 -10.81 -13.77
CA MET A 80 2.46 -9.35 -13.81
C MET A 80 3.71 -8.53 -14.12
N ASN A 81 4.88 -9.16 -14.30
CA ASN A 81 6.19 -8.50 -14.47
C ASN A 81 6.54 -7.57 -13.30
N ARG A 82 6.21 -7.99 -12.07
CA ARG A 82 6.59 -7.26 -10.85
C ARG A 82 7.99 -7.68 -10.41
N ASN A 83 8.83 -6.69 -10.12
CA ASN A 83 10.24 -6.90 -9.76
C ASN A 83 10.44 -6.98 -8.24
N HIS A 84 9.56 -7.67 -7.53
CA HIS A 84 9.68 -7.98 -6.11
C HIS A 84 9.06 -9.35 -5.82
N SER A 85 9.46 -9.95 -4.71
CA SER A 85 8.85 -11.17 -4.18
C SER A 85 8.09 -10.89 -2.89
N ILE A 86 7.27 -11.84 -2.44
CA ILE A 86 6.53 -11.74 -1.18
C ILE A 86 7.49 -11.72 0.01
N GLU A 87 8.60 -12.44 -0.06
CA GLU A 87 9.65 -12.45 0.96
C GLU A 87 10.25 -11.05 1.13
N ASN A 88 10.64 -10.40 0.02
CA ASN A 88 11.15 -9.02 0.04
C ASN A 88 10.11 -8.02 0.57
N TYR A 89 8.84 -8.21 0.19
CA TYR A 89 7.75 -7.38 0.68
C TYR A 89 7.59 -7.50 2.19
N LEU A 90 7.56 -8.73 2.71
CA LEU A 90 7.45 -9.01 4.14
C LEU A 90 8.68 -8.57 4.93
N GLU A 91 9.88 -8.64 4.35
CA GLU A 91 11.09 -8.08 4.97
C GLU A 91 10.95 -6.56 5.16
N THR A 92 10.51 -5.85 4.11
CA THR A 92 10.23 -4.41 4.19
C THR A 92 9.15 -4.09 5.23
N PHE A 93 8.07 -4.85 5.24
CA PHE A 93 7.00 -4.73 6.24
C PHE A 93 7.54 -4.89 7.67
N ASN A 94 8.34 -5.93 7.92
CA ASN A 94 8.91 -6.19 9.25
C ASN A 94 9.85 -5.06 9.68
N LYS A 95 10.76 -4.61 8.81
CA LYS A 95 11.67 -3.48 9.09
C LYS A 95 10.91 -2.21 9.50
N LEU A 96 9.86 -1.87 8.77
CA LEU A 96 9.03 -0.70 9.08
C LEU A 96 8.29 -0.86 10.42
N LYS A 97 7.73 -2.05 10.70
CA LYS A 97 7.07 -2.34 11.99
C LYS A 97 8.03 -2.35 13.17
N GLU A 98 9.29 -2.79 12.98
CA GLU A 98 10.34 -2.74 14.01
C GLU A 98 10.73 -1.28 14.34
N ILE A 99 10.83 -0.43 13.34
CA ILE A 99 11.14 1.00 13.51
C ILE A 99 9.98 1.73 14.21
N ASN A 100 8.76 1.48 13.78
CA ASN A 100 7.57 2.09 14.35
C ASN A 100 6.37 1.15 14.22
N SER A 101 5.98 0.53 15.32
CA SER A 101 4.84 -0.41 15.36
C SER A 101 3.50 0.20 14.98
N LYS A 102 3.38 1.55 15.03
CA LYS A 102 2.16 2.28 14.64
C LYS A 102 2.02 2.43 13.13
N ILE A 103 3.05 2.13 12.32
CA ILE A 103 2.95 2.21 10.86
C ILE A 103 1.88 1.22 10.40
N GLU A 104 0.92 1.72 9.64
CA GLU A 104 -0.10 0.93 8.96
C GLU A 104 0.22 0.82 7.47
N PHE A 105 -0.33 -0.21 6.84
CA PHE A 105 -0.10 -0.49 5.44
C PHE A 105 -1.40 -0.45 4.66
N SER A 106 -1.36 0.19 3.50
CA SER A 106 -2.38 0.07 2.48
C SER A 106 -1.79 -0.48 1.18
N SER A 107 -2.61 -1.12 0.38
CA SER A 107 -2.16 -1.78 -0.84
C SER A 107 -3.27 -1.85 -1.87
N ASP A 108 -2.89 -2.15 -3.11
CA ASP A 108 -3.80 -2.53 -4.17
C ASP A 108 -3.65 -4.02 -4.48
N PHE A 109 -4.77 -4.67 -4.83
CA PHE A 109 -4.83 -6.08 -5.18
C PHE A 109 -5.54 -6.27 -6.52
N ILE A 110 -4.92 -7.05 -7.40
CA ILE A 110 -5.52 -7.49 -8.67
C ILE A 110 -5.85 -8.98 -8.53
N ILE A 111 -7.14 -9.28 -8.58
CA ILE A 111 -7.68 -10.63 -8.37
C ILE A 111 -8.05 -11.24 -9.71
N ALA A 112 -7.96 -12.56 -9.79
CA ALA A 112 -8.25 -13.33 -11.00
C ALA A 112 -7.37 -12.91 -12.20
N TYR A 113 -6.10 -12.61 -11.94
CA TYR A 113 -5.13 -12.45 -13.02
C TYR A 113 -5.03 -13.76 -13.81
N PRO A 114 -4.89 -13.73 -15.15
CA PRO A 114 -4.75 -14.93 -15.96
C PRO A 114 -3.65 -15.86 -15.46
N GLY A 115 -4.01 -17.13 -15.19
CA GLY A 115 -3.11 -18.12 -14.62
C GLY A 115 -3.10 -18.22 -13.09
N GLU A 116 -3.90 -17.38 -12.39
CA GLU A 116 -4.11 -17.48 -10.94
C GLU A 116 -4.93 -18.73 -10.61
N ASP A 117 -4.33 -19.68 -9.91
CA ASP A 117 -5.04 -20.85 -9.39
C ASP A 117 -5.59 -20.62 -7.96
N ASN A 118 -6.14 -21.66 -7.33
CA ASN A 118 -6.69 -21.53 -5.99
C ASN A 118 -5.62 -21.31 -4.93
N GLN A 119 -4.43 -21.88 -5.10
CA GLN A 119 -3.34 -21.68 -4.14
C GLN A 119 -2.82 -20.23 -4.22
N ASP A 120 -2.62 -19.69 -5.41
CA ASP A 120 -2.22 -18.29 -5.62
C ASP A 120 -3.19 -17.31 -4.96
N PHE A 121 -4.49 -17.60 -5.07
CA PHE A 121 -5.53 -16.81 -4.42
C PHE A 121 -5.47 -16.91 -2.89
N GLU A 122 -5.33 -18.12 -2.34
CA GLU A 122 -5.21 -18.31 -0.88
C GLU A 122 -3.91 -17.67 -0.34
N ASP A 123 -2.83 -17.68 -1.09
CA ASP A 123 -1.59 -16.98 -0.73
C ASP A 123 -1.82 -15.47 -0.60
N THR A 124 -2.60 -14.89 -1.52
CA THR A 124 -2.99 -13.47 -1.44
C THR A 124 -3.85 -13.19 -0.22
N LEU A 125 -4.82 -14.05 0.08
CA LEU A 125 -5.67 -13.92 1.25
C LEU A 125 -4.87 -14.06 2.56
N ASN A 126 -3.92 -15.00 2.60
CA ASN A 126 -3.04 -15.19 3.75
C ASN A 126 -2.12 -13.98 3.99
N LEU A 127 -1.61 -13.36 2.92
CA LEU A 127 -0.84 -12.13 3.01
C LEU A 127 -1.68 -11.00 3.62
N ILE A 128 -2.94 -10.85 3.18
CA ILE A 128 -3.87 -9.82 3.71
C ILE A 128 -4.10 -10.02 5.21
N LYS A 129 -4.35 -11.26 5.64
CA LYS A 129 -4.52 -11.61 7.06
C LYS A 129 -3.28 -11.35 7.91
N LYS A 130 -2.09 -11.61 7.33
CA LYS A 130 -0.81 -11.44 8.01
C LYS A 130 -0.44 -9.97 8.21
N VAL A 131 -0.55 -9.16 7.16
CA VAL A 131 -0.16 -7.74 7.18
C VAL A 131 -1.24 -6.87 7.82
N LYS A 132 -2.52 -7.28 7.74
CA LYS A 132 -3.70 -6.54 8.21
C LYS A 132 -3.82 -5.18 7.55
N PHE A 133 -3.79 -5.17 6.22
CA PHE A 133 -3.93 -3.95 5.44
C PHE A 133 -5.20 -3.17 5.78
N ILE A 134 -5.06 -1.84 5.76
CA ILE A 134 -6.16 -0.88 5.90
C ILE A 134 -6.24 0.01 4.65
N ASN A 135 -7.37 0.67 4.41
CA ASN A 135 -7.54 1.62 3.29
C ASN A 135 -7.03 1.07 1.95
N SER A 136 -7.33 -0.20 1.67
CA SER A 136 -6.81 -0.93 0.52
C SER A 136 -7.89 -1.14 -0.53
N TYR A 137 -7.45 -1.26 -1.78
CA TYR A 137 -8.34 -1.46 -2.92
C TYR A 137 -8.10 -2.83 -3.54
N SER A 138 -9.16 -3.40 -4.11
CA SER A 138 -9.09 -4.67 -4.82
C SER A 138 -9.99 -4.65 -6.05
N TYR A 139 -9.46 -5.19 -7.14
CA TYR A 139 -10.10 -5.19 -8.45
C TYR A 139 -9.97 -6.55 -9.11
N VAL A 140 -11.00 -6.97 -9.85
CA VAL A 140 -10.84 -8.07 -10.81
C VAL A 140 -9.93 -7.59 -11.94
N PHE A 141 -9.01 -8.44 -12.38
CA PHE A 141 -8.17 -8.16 -13.54
C PHE A 141 -9.02 -7.77 -14.74
N SER A 142 -8.65 -6.69 -15.39
CA SER A 142 -9.26 -6.21 -16.63
C SER A 142 -8.18 -6.11 -17.72
N PRO A 143 -8.36 -6.83 -18.86
CA PRO A 143 -7.39 -6.81 -19.94
C PRO A 143 -7.31 -5.41 -20.56
N ARG A 144 -6.09 -4.94 -20.78
CA ARG A 144 -5.86 -3.65 -21.48
C ARG A 144 -5.33 -3.90 -22.87
N PRO A 145 -5.91 -3.30 -23.91
CA PRO A 145 -5.43 -3.42 -25.30
C PRO A 145 -3.93 -3.10 -25.39
N GLY A 146 -3.21 -3.88 -26.19
CA GLY A 146 -1.77 -3.71 -26.39
C GLY A 146 -0.87 -4.34 -25.33
N THR A 147 -1.42 -4.97 -24.28
CA THR A 147 -0.63 -5.71 -23.30
C THR A 147 -0.60 -7.21 -23.61
N VAL A 148 0.48 -7.90 -23.22
CA VAL A 148 0.61 -9.36 -23.35
C VAL A 148 -0.55 -10.08 -22.63
N SER A 149 -0.93 -9.58 -21.46
CA SER A 149 -2.00 -10.16 -20.64
C SER A 149 -3.40 -10.04 -21.26
N ALA A 150 -3.59 -9.15 -22.23
CA ALA A 150 -4.87 -9.00 -22.93
C ALA A 150 -5.25 -10.24 -23.76
N ASN A 151 -4.26 -11.03 -24.16
CA ASN A 151 -4.44 -12.23 -25.03
C ASN A 151 -4.49 -13.53 -24.21
N LEU A 152 -4.43 -13.46 -22.88
CA LEU A 152 -4.45 -14.63 -22.01
C LEU A 152 -5.90 -15.07 -21.71
N ASN A 153 -6.08 -16.35 -21.41
CA ASN A 153 -7.36 -16.90 -21.00
C ASN A 153 -7.76 -16.32 -19.64
N LEU A 154 -8.90 -15.64 -19.62
CA LEU A 154 -9.47 -15.07 -18.41
C LEU A 154 -10.06 -16.16 -17.52
N ILE A 155 -10.00 -15.93 -16.21
CA ILE A 155 -10.75 -16.73 -15.24
C ILE A 155 -12.25 -16.37 -15.39
N ASP A 156 -13.11 -17.37 -15.25
CA ASP A 156 -14.54 -17.16 -15.38
C ASP A 156 -15.08 -16.09 -14.41
N THR A 157 -16.08 -15.37 -14.84
CA THR A 157 -16.63 -14.22 -14.11
C THR A 157 -17.14 -14.61 -12.72
N LYS A 158 -17.77 -15.76 -12.57
CA LYS A 158 -18.33 -16.22 -11.28
C LYS A 158 -17.22 -16.46 -10.26
N THR A 159 -16.15 -17.15 -10.66
CA THR A 159 -14.96 -17.37 -9.82
C THR A 159 -14.27 -16.07 -9.48
N SER A 160 -14.10 -15.17 -10.44
CA SER A 160 -13.45 -13.88 -10.27
C SER A 160 -14.18 -13.02 -9.23
N PHE A 161 -15.50 -12.88 -9.32
CA PHE A 161 -16.27 -12.10 -8.35
C PHE A 161 -16.34 -12.77 -6.97
N LYS A 162 -16.41 -14.11 -6.90
CA LYS A 162 -16.34 -14.82 -5.62
C LYS A 162 -15.01 -14.59 -4.90
N ARG A 163 -13.89 -14.58 -5.64
CA ARG A 163 -12.58 -14.27 -5.09
C ARG A 163 -12.51 -12.82 -4.63
N LEU A 164 -12.99 -11.87 -5.45
CA LEU A 164 -13.02 -10.46 -5.10
C LEU A 164 -13.80 -10.22 -3.80
N GLU A 165 -15.00 -10.79 -3.68
CA GLU A 165 -15.83 -10.68 -2.47
C GLU A 165 -15.09 -11.18 -1.22
N ARG A 166 -14.39 -12.32 -1.30
CA ARG A 166 -13.62 -12.85 -0.17
C ARG A 166 -12.50 -11.89 0.26
N ILE A 167 -11.77 -11.30 -0.71
CA ILE A 167 -10.71 -10.32 -0.43
C ILE A 167 -11.30 -9.06 0.19
N GLN A 168 -12.38 -8.53 -0.38
CA GLN A 168 -13.03 -7.32 0.14
C GLN A 168 -13.56 -7.52 1.56
N ASN A 169 -14.13 -8.67 1.86
CA ASN A 169 -14.58 -8.99 3.22
C ASN A 169 -13.42 -9.02 4.21
N GLU A 170 -12.27 -9.61 3.86
CA GLU A 170 -11.10 -9.64 4.74
C GLU A 170 -10.51 -8.23 4.95
N LEU A 171 -10.38 -7.44 3.89
CA LEU A 171 -9.92 -6.05 3.98
C LEU A 171 -10.87 -5.21 4.84
N PHE A 172 -12.17 -5.39 4.70
CA PHE A 172 -13.18 -4.71 5.49
C PHE A 172 -13.11 -5.10 6.97
N LEU A 173 -12.90 -6.38 7.29
CA LEU A 173 -12.71 -6.84 8.66
C LEU A 173 -11.45 -6.22 9.29
N ASN A 174 -10.34 -6.13 8.56
CA ASN A 174 -9.14 -5.46 9.03
C ASN A 174 -9.41 -3.98 9.34
N GLN A 175 -10.14 -3.28 8.45
CA GLN A 175 -10.51 -1.88 8.66
C GLN A 175 -11.39 -1.69 9.91
N ILE A 176 -12.39 -2.57 10.10
CA ILE A 176 -13.25 -2.53 11.29
C ILE A 176 -12.42 -2.77 12.56
N GLN A 177 -11.52 -3.75 12.54
CA GLN A 177 -10.66 -4.04 13.69
C GLN A 177 -9.78 -2.84 14.03
N LYS A 178 -9.21 -2.18 13.01
CA LYS A 178 -8.42 -0.97 13.20
C LYS A 178 -9.25 0.16 13.79
N ASN A 179 -10.43 0.42 13.26
CA ASN A 179 -11.33 1.47 13.77
C ASN A 179 -11.73 1.20 15.22
N LYS A 180 -12.09 -0.05 15.56
CA LYS A 180 -12.41 -0.44 16.94
C LYS A 180 -11.22 -0.24 17.89
N SER A 181 -9.99 -0.44 17.44
CA SER A 181 -8.80 -0.22 18.28
C SER A 181 -8.58 1.25 18.65
N LEU A 182 -9.26 2.17 17.96
CA LEU A 182 -9.21 3.61 18.24
C LEU A 182 -10.34 4.08 19.17
N GLU A 183 -11.32 3.23 19.49
CA GLU A 183 -12.41 3.56 20.41
C GLU A 183 -11.84 3.94 21.78
N ASN A 184 -12.40 5.00 22.38
CA ASN A 184 -11.96 5.55 23.66
C ASN A 184 -10.51 6.07 23.69
N SER A 185 -9.88 6.26 22.53
CA SER A 185 -8.57 6.89 22.41
C SER A 185 -8.68 8.37 22.02
N VAL A 186 -7.69 9.16 22.42
CA VAL A 186 -7.55 10.55 21.96
C VAL A 186 -6.57 10.56 20.79
N VAL A 187 -7.02 11.10 19.65
CA VAL A 187 -6.21 11.22 18.43
C VAL A 187 -6.11 12.67 17.99
N GLU A 188 -4.95 13.06 17.48
CA GLU A 188 -4.77 14.38 16.86
C GLU A 188 -5.32 14.35 15.43
N VAL A 189 -6.19 15.28 15.10
CA VAL A 189 -6.78 15.41 13.77
C VAL A 189 -6.47 16.77 13.16
N LEU A 190 -6.35 16.81 11.83
CA LEU A 190 -6.29 18.03 11.05
C LEU A 190 -7.73 18.34 10.55
N VAL A 191 -8.29 19.46 10.98
CA VAL A 191 -9.59 19.91 10.47
C VAL A 191 -9.36 20.61 9.13
N GLU A 192 -9.91 20.04 8.06
CA GLU A 192 -9.74 20.54 6.69
C GLU A 192 -10.92 21.42 6.25
N ASN A 193 -12.15 21.00 6.52
CA ASN A 193 -13.37 21.70 6.14
C ASN A 193 -14.48 21.52 7.18
N PHE A 194 -15.47 22.40 7.13
CA PHE A 194 -16.74 22.19 7.80
C PHE A 194 -17.67 21.42 6.87
N THR A 195 -18.37 20.42 7.39
CA THR A 195 -19.52 19.83 6.70
C THR A 195 -20.66 20.85 6.78
N GLU A 196 -21.25 21.18 5.63
CA GLU A 196 -22.54 21.85 5.64
C GLU A 196 -23.56 20.83 6.16
N ASP A 197 -24.05 21.05 7.37
CA ASP A 197 -25.19 20.30 7.87
C ASP A 197 -26.39 20.57 6.94
N LYS A 198 -26.85 19.51 6.26
CA LYS A 198 -28.11 19.53 5.52
C LYS A 198 -29.22 19.04 6.40
#